data_3a47da523fdea557f57814fcdb706acc
#
_entry.id   3a47da523fdea557f57814fcdb706acc
#
_cell.length_a   1.000
_cell.length_b   1.000
_cell.length_c   1.000
_cell.angle_alpha   90.00
_cell.angle_beta   90.00
_cell.angle_gamma   90.00
#
_symmetry.space_group_name_H-M   'P 1'
#
loop_
_entity.id
_entity.type
_entity.pdbx_description
1 polymer ?
#
loop_
_entity_poly.entity_id
_entity_poly.type
_entity_poly.pdbx_seq_one_letter_code
_entity_poly.pdbx_strand_id
1 'polypeptide(L)'
;MSGPLPRSPADPTSSSPTADPGIAGLLARCRFPEPGTALVCGVSGGPDSLALLVLAVASGCRVTAVHVDHGLRPDSASDAVVVAGAAARFGAAFRAERVVVPEGPNLEARARDARHGALGPGAATGHTADDQAETVLANLLRGAGVNGLAAMRAGPAHPLLDLRRSETEGLCRRFGLDPVRDPSNGDSRFVRNRVRHELMPLCSDIAGRDVVPLLARQAAVLAGDADLLDGLAALVDPEDARGLAAAPAAVARRSVRAWLTGEGPHPPPLDAVERVLEVARGRRRATEVPGGDRVARSAGRLSLVPGPGAHRRTGTAGSPPARTPVQSPRDRRGG
;
A
#
# COMPACT_ATOMS: atom_id res chain seq x y z
N MET A 1 57.24 -0.39 35.95
CA MET A 1 56.48 0.54 35.10
C MET A 1 55.41 -0.27 34.37
N SER A 2 54.22 -0.34 34.94
CA SER A 2 53.07 -1.05 34.35
C SER A 2 52.24 -0.06 33.58
N GLY A 3 52.25 -0.18 32.25
CA GLY A 3 51.39 0.62 31.36
C GLY A 3 49.90 0.20 31.47
N PRO A 4 48.98 1.11 31.23
CA PRO A 4 47.56 0.80 31.31
C PRO A 4 47.13 -0.14 30.16
N LEU A 5 46.34 -1.16 30.50
CA LEU A 5 45.70 -2.08 29.56
C LEU A 5 44.77 -1.29 28.58
N PRO A 6 44.71 -1.71 27.30
CA PRO A 6 43.80 -1.09 26.34
C PRO A 6 42.36 -1.32 26.78
N ARG A 7 41.56 -0.24 26.75
CA ARG A 7 40.12 -0.30 27.02
C ARG A 7 39.48 -1.23 25.98
N SER A 8 38.75 -2.23 26.44
CA SER A 8 37.82 -3.03 25.62
C SER A 8 36.92 -2.11 24.79
N PRO A 9 36.64 -2.46 23.51
CA PRO A 9 35.66 -1.75 22.75
C PRO A 9 34.32 -1.83 23.50
N ALA A 10 33.70 -0.67 23.68
CA ALA A 10 32.40 -0.55 24.33
C ALA A 10 31.40 -1.51 23.64
N ASP A 11 30.85 -2.39 24.44
CA ASP A 11 29.79 -3.32 24.06
C ASP A 11 28.61 -2.51 23.48
N PRO A 12 28.17 -2.69 22.22
CA PRO A 12 27.04 -1.99 21.64
C PRO A 12 25.70 -2.60 22.10
N THR A 13 25.65 -3.07 23.36
CA THR A 13 24.52 -3.79 23.91
C THR A 13 23.56 -2.88 24.65
N SER A 14 22.32 -2.94 24.16
CA SER A 14 21.07 -2.65 24.89
C SER A 14 20.79 -1.17 25.26
N SER A 15 20.74 -0.29 24.31
CA SER A 15 19.78 0.82 24.45
C SER A 15 18.44 0.37 23.87
N SER A 16 17.43 0.23 24.74
CA SER A 16 16.04 0.09 24.28
C SER A 16 15.75 1.20 23.27
N PRO A 17 15.20 0.92 22.09
CA PRO A 17 14.96 1.96 21.09
C PRO A 17 14.04 3.07 21.60
N THR A 18 13.21 2.81 22.61
CA THR A 18 12.35 3.80 23.28
C THR A 18 13.13 4.87 24.05
N ALA A 19 14.38 4.63 24.44
CA ALA A 19 15.19 5.57 25.22
C ALA A 19 16.04 6.51 24.35
N ASP A 20 16.06 6.33 23.03
CA ASP A 20 16.89 7.11 22.12
C ASP A 20 16.19 8.41 21.68
N PRO A 21 16.72 9.61 22.04
CA PRO A 21 16.10 10.90 21.70
C PRO A 21 15.98 11.14 20.18
N GLY A 22 16.84 10.52 19.37
CA GLY A 22 16.77 10.65 17.91
C GLY A 22 15.60 9.89 17.28
N ILE A 23 15.03 8.91 17.98
CA ILE A 23 13.84 8.18 17.53
C ILE A 23 12.57 9.02 17.70
N ALA A 24 12.46 9.84 18.73
CA ALA A 24 11.25 10.60 19.01
C ALA A 24 10.82 11.48 17.81
N GLY A 25 11.78 12.16 17.16
CA GLY A 25 11.51 12.98 16.00
C GLY A 25 11.07 12.18 14.76
N LEU A 26 11.55 10.95 14.61
CA LEU A 26 11.09 10.04 13.54
C LEU A 26 9.70 9.52 13.85
N LEU A 27 9.46 9.04 15.08
CA LEU A 27 8.16 8.51 15.52
C LEU A 27 7.03 9.53 15.39
N ALA A 28 7.29 10.81 15.66
CA ALA A 28 6.29 11.87 15.52
C ALA A 28 5.75 12.01 14.08
N ARG A 29 6.50 11.53 13.09
CA ARG A 29 6.11 11.51 11.66
C ARG A 29 5.61 10.15 11.19
N CYS A 30 5.67 9.13 12.04
CA CYS A 30 5.18 7.79 11.70
C CYS A 30 3.69 7.62 12.02
N ARG A 31 3.05 6.67 11.36
CA ARG A 31 1.62 6.36 11.53
C ARG A 31 1.42 4.95 12.07
N PHE A 32 1.98 4.66 13.23
CA PHE A 32 1.76 3.38 13.90
C PHE A 32 0.40 3.30 14.61
N PRO A 33 -0.13 2.08 14.85
CA PRO A 33 -1.26 1.89 15.75
C PRO A 33 -0.92 2.28 17.18
N GLU A 34 -1.96 2.32 18.04
CA GLU A 34 -1.79 2.57 19.47
C GLU A 34 -0.85 1.57 20.13
N PRO A 35 -0.07 2.01 21.15
CA PRO A 35 0.80 1.11 21.91
C PRO A 35 0.07 -0.13 22.43
N GLY A 36 0.74 -1.27 22.43
CA GLY A 36 0.15 -2.57 22.81
C GLY A 36 -0.60 -3.28 21.69
N THR A 37 -0.85 -2.64 20.54
CA THR A 37 -1.48 -3.28 19.38
C THR A 37 -0.53 -4.31 18.75
N ALA A 38 -1.08 -5.47 18.35
CA ALA A 38 -0.32 -6.44 17.58
C ALA A 38 -0.09 -5.93 16.15
N LEU A 39 1.15 -5.92 15.69
CA LEU A 39 1.53 -5.43 14.37
C LEU A 39 2.44 -6.42 13.66
N VAL A 40 2.01 -6.88 12.49
CA VAL A 40 2.85 -7.66 11.57
C VAL A 40 3.65 -6.68 10.71
N CYS A 41 4.98 -6.81 10.71
CA CYS A 41 5.88 -6.03 9.89
C CYS A 41 6.55 -6.93 8.85
N GLY A 42 6.38 -6.61 7.56
CA GLY A 42 7.12 -7.24 6.47
C GLY A 42 8.56 -6.73 6.45
N VAL A 43 9.52 -7.59 6.80
CA VAL A 43 10.94 -7.23 6.94
C VAL A 43 11.78 -8.04 5.95
N SER A 44 12.29 -7.37 4.92
CA SER A 44 13.13 -7.99 3.88
C SER A 44 14.62 -8.04 4.23
N GLY A 45 15.04 -7.38 5.31
CA GLY A 45 16.44 -7.20 5.65
C GLY A 45 17.07 -5.92 5.09
N GLY A 46 16.43 -5.24 4.15
CA GLY A 46 16.88 -3.93 3.65
C GLY A 46 16.68 -2.80 4.68
N PRO A 47 17.33 -1.63 4.48
CA PRO A 47 17.40 -0.56 5.49
C PRO A 47 16.02 -0.06 5.90
N ASP A 48 15.12 0.19 4.95
CA ASP A 48 13.77 0.70 5.23
C ASP A 48 12.94 -0.29 6.06
N SER A 49 13.08 -1.58 5.79
CA SER A 49 12.36 -2.63 6.51
C SER A 49 12.93 -2.90 7.91
N LEU A 50 14.25 -2.78 8.09
CA LEU A 50 14.87 -2.85 9.41
C LEU A 50 14.52 -1.61 10.24
N ALA A 51 14.49 -0.42 9.65
CA ALA A 51 14.02 0.79 10.30
C ALA A 51 12.54 0.68 10.71
N LEU A 52 11.70 0.07 9.89
CA LEU A 52 10.31 -0.24 10.24
C LEU A 52 10.24 -1.08 11.51
N LEU A 53 11.04 -2.16 11.60
CA LEU A 53 11.07 -3.02 12.78
C LEU A 53 11.43 -2.23 14.05
N VAL A 54 12.51 -1.44 14.00
CA VAL A 54 12.98 -0.65 15.14
C VAL A 54 11.92 0.37 15.59
N LEU A 55 11.36 1.12 14.64
CA LEU A 55 10.37 2.16 14.93
C LEU A 55 9.02 1.57 15.40
N ALA A 56 8.61 0.43 14.87
CA ALA A 56 7.40 -0.27 15.31
C ALA A 56 7.53 -0.77 16.77
N VAL A 57 8.69 -1.28 17.15
CA VAL A 57 8.96 -1.64 18.56
C VAL A 57 9.00 -0.39 19.43
N ALA A 58 9.68 0.68 18.98
CA ALA A 58 9.79 1.93 19.70
C ALA A 58 8.42 2.63 19.88
N SER A 59 7.47 2.43 18.98
CA SER A 59 6.09 2.93 19.12
C SER A 59 5.27 2.20 20.19
N GLY A 60 5.82 1.13 20.79
CA GLY A 60 5.15 0.31 21.79
C GLY A 60 4.22 -0.78 21.22
N CYS A 61 4.24 -1.03 19.91
CA CYS A 61 3.51 -2.13 19.31
C CYS A 61 4.09 -3.49 19.69
N ARG A 62 3.25 -4.53 19.74
CA ARG A 62 3.67 -5.93 19.84
C ARG A 62 4.01 -6.46 18.46
N VAL A 63 5.29 -6.38 18.08
CA VAL A 63 5.73 -6.60 16.71
C VAL A 63 6.02 -8.07 16.42
N THR A 64 5.52 -8.54 15.27
CA THR A 64 5.97 -9.77 14.62
C THR A 64 6.66 -9.42 13.30
N ALA A 65 7.97 -9.58 13.24
CA ALA A 65 8.75 -9.44 12.01
C ALA A 65 8.54 -10.66 11.14
N VAL A 66 8.05 -10.46 9.92
CA VAL A 66 7.84 -11.54 8.94
C VAL A 66 8.78 -11.33 7.77
N HIS A 67 9.71 -12.27 7.58
CA HIS A 67 10.54 -12.34 6.39
C HIS A 67 9.91 -13.26 5.36
N VAL A 68 9.73 -12.76 4.12
CA VAL A 68 9.17 -13.56 3.02
C VAL A 68 10.26 -13.86 2.01
N ASP A 69 10.63 -15.14 1.93
CA ASP A 69 11.57 -15.64 0.93
C ASP A 69 10.83 -16.06 -0.35
N HIS A 70 11.17 -15.40 -1.45
CA HIS A 70 10.60 -15.70 -2.78
C HIS A 70 11.33 -16.83 -3.52
N GLY A 71 12.43 -17.36 -2.96
CA GLY A 71 13.24 -18.39 -3.59
C GLY A 71 13.92 -17.98 -4.90
N LEU A 72 14.00 -16.67 -5.18
CA LEU A 72 14.54 -16.14 -6.43
C LEU A 72 16.08 -16.02 -6.42
N ARG A 73 16.72 -16.16 -5.25
CA ARG A 73 18.18 -16.10 -5.08
C ARG A 73 18.67 -17.25 -4.22
N PRO A 74 19.87 -17.82 -4.51
CA PRO A 74 20.46 -18.87 -3.69
C PRO A 74 20.70 -18.45 -2.23
N ASP A 75 21.04 -17.19 -2.00
CA ASP A 75 21.41 -16.64 -0.69
C ASP A 75 20.23 -16.03 0.09
N SER A 76 18.99 -16.15 -0.42
CA SER A 76 17.82 -15.57 0.25
C SER A 76 17.58 -16.10 1.67
N ALA A 77 18.07 -17.29 1.98
CA ALA A 77 18.02 -17.85 3.34
C ALA A 77 18.88 -17.07 4.35
N SER A 78 19.96 -16.42 3.91
CA SER A 78 20.83 -15.59 4.78
C SER A 78 20.14 -14.31 5.22
N ASP A 79 19.24 -13.77 4.39
CA ASP A 79 18.47 -12.57 4.70
C ASP A 79 17.57 -12.80 5.93
N ALA A 80 17.00 -14.01 6.04
CA ALA A 80 16.19 -14.40 7.20
C ALA A 80 16.98 -14.37 8.51
N VAL A 81 18.27 -14.72 8.48
CA VAL A 81 19.16 -14.69 9.67
C VAL A 81 19.36 -13.24 10.15
N VAL A 82 19.57 -12.29 9.22
CA VAL A 82 19.72 -10.87 9.55
C VAL A 82 18.44 -10.35 10.21
N VAL A 83 17.28 -10.69 9.65
CA VAL A 83 15.98 -10.25 10.19
C VAL A 83 15.71 -10.90 11.56
N ALA A 84 15.99 -12.20 11.73
CA ALA A 84 15.82 -12.90 13.00
C ALA A 84 16.72 -12.30 14.10
N GLY A 85 17.97 -11.99 13.78
CA GLY A 85 18.91 -11.34 14.70
C GLY A 85 18.42 -9.94 15.12
N ALA A 86 17.94 -9.14 14.18
CA ALA A 86 17.38 -7.82 14.46
C ALA A 86 16.09 -7.95 15.32
N ALA A 87 15.18 -8.86 14.98
CA ALA A 87 13.96 -9.10 15.76
C ALA A 87 14.27 -9.50 17.21
N ALA A 88 15.18 -10.46 17.41
CA ALA A 88 15.60 -10.88 18.75
C ALA A 88 16.21 -9.71 19.54
N ARG A 89 17.09 -8.92 18.91
CA ARG A 89 17.76 -7.77 19.54
C ARG A 89 16.78 -6.73 20.05
N PHE A 90 15.69 -6.47 19.31
CA PHE A 90 14.69 -5.46 19.68
C PHE A 90 13.45 -6.04 20.38
N GLY A 91 13.44 -7.34 20.69
CA GLY A 91 12.33 -7.97 21.43
C GLY A 91 11.06 -8.18 20.61
N ALA A 92 11.17 -8.26 19.29
CA ALA A 92 10.09 -8.62 18.40
C ALA A 92 10.03 -10.13 18.16
N ALA A 93 8.82 -10.68 17.95
CA ALA A 93 8.67 -12.03 17.45
C ALA A 93 9.15 -12.12 15.99
N PHE A 94 9.63 -13.28 15.56
CA PHE A 94 10.11 -13.53 14.20
C PHE A 94 9.38 -14.71 13.56
N ARG A 95 9.07 -14.58 12.26
CA ARG A 95 8.55 -15.64 11.41
C ARG A 95 9.15 -15.54 10.02
N ALA A 96 9.59 -16.66 9.47
CA ALA A 96 10.00 -16.76 8.07
C ALA A 96 8.93 -17.51 7.27
N GLU A 97 8.58 -16.97 6.13
CA GLU A 97 7.62 -17.56 5.18
C GLU A 97 8.31 -17.76 3.84
N ARG A 98 8.17 -18.94 3.26
CA ARG A 98 8.62 -19.20 1.91
C ARG A 98 7.44 -19.22 0.97
N VAL A 99 7.51 -18.42 -0.10
CA VAL A 99 6.44 -18.34 -1.11
C VAL A 99 6.96 -18.81 -2.46
N VAL A 100 6.07 -19.48 -3.19
CA VAL A 100 6.33 -19.83 -4.59
C VAL A 100 5.71 -18.73 -5.44
N VAL A 101 6.53 -18.05 -6.23
CA VAL A 101 6.04 -17.07 -7.21
C VAL A 101 5.63 -17.84 -8.46
N PRO A 102 4.34 -17.82 -8.86
CA PRO A 102 3.89 -18.54 -10.05
C PRO A 102 4.67 -18.11 -11.30
N GLU A 103 4.83 -18.98 -12.28
CA GLU A 103 5.41 -18.63 -13.58
C GLU A 103 4.48 -17.73 -14.39
N GLY A 104 5.03 -16.86 -15.25
CA GLY A 104 4.25 -16.03 -16.16
C GLY A 104 4.81 -14.58 -16.31
N PRO A 105 4.13 -13.70 -17.05
CA PRO A 105 4.54 -12.31 -17.22
C PRO A 105 4.41 -11.50 -15.92
N ASN A 106 5.11 -10.36 -15.85
CA ASN A 106 5.07 -9.45 -14.69
C ASN A 106 5.54 -10.08 -13.36
N LEU A 107 6.73 -10.68 -13.36
CA LEU A 107 7.32 -11.34 -12.18
C LEU A 107 7.27 -10.45 -10.91
N GLU A 108 7.56 -9.15 -11.05
CA GLU A 108 7.55 -8.20 -9.92
C GLU A 108 6.16 -8.09 -9.28
N ALA A 109 5.11 -7.97 -10.09
CA ALA A 109 3.74 -7.88 -9.58
C ALA A 109 3.34 -9.17 -8.85
N ARG A 110 3.64 -10.33 -9.44
CA ARG A 110 3.34 -11.62 -8.81
C ARG A 110 4.12 -11.88 -7.51
N ALA A 111 5.40 -11.50 -7.49
CA ALA A 111 6.21 -11.57 -6.27
C ALA A 111 5.63 -10.65 -5.18
N ARG A 112 5.15 -9.47 -5.57
CA ARG A 112 4.46 -8.55 -4.66
C ARG A 112 3.16 -9.15 -4.11
N ASP A 113 2.33 -9.73 -4.96
CA ASP A 113 1.06 -10.35 -4.55
C ASP A 113 1.30 -11.57 -3.64
N ALA A 114 2.26 -12.43 -3.97
CA ALA A 114 2.66 -13.56 -3.13
C ALA A 114 3.15 -13.08 -1.75
N ARG A 115 3.93 -12.00 -1.71
CA ARG A 115 4.37 -11.39 -0.45
C ARG A 115 3.21 -10.84 0.36
N HIS A 116 2.29 -10.10 -0.27
CA HIS A 116 1.11 -9.58 0.43
C HIS A 116 0.24 -10.70 0.98
N GLY A 117 0.06 -11.79 0.23
CA GLY A 117 -0.65 -12.99 0.72
C GLY A 117 0.00 -13.60 1.96
N ALA A 118 1.33 -13.74 1.97
CA ALA A 118 2.08 -14.30 3.11
C ALA A 118 2.07 -13.39 4.35
N LEU A 119 2.12 -12.08 4.16
CA LEU A 119 2.08 -11.11 5.25
C LEU A 119 0.70 -11.01 5.89
N GLY A 120 -0.35 -11.26 5.11
CA GLY A 120 -1.73 -11.08 5.53
C GLY A 120 -2.22 -9.62 5.46
N PRO A 121 -3.54 -9.41 5.63
CA PRO A 121 -4.14 -8.08 5.56
C PRO A 121 -3.66 -7.17 6.69
N GLY A 122 -3.42 -5.91 6.37
CA GLY A 122 -3.02 -4.89 7.36
C GLY A 122 -1.57 -4.95 7.82
N ALA A 123 -0.73 -5.81 7.24
CA ALA A 123 0.70 -5.85 7.55
C ALA A 123 1.40 -4.55 7.17
N ALA A 124 2.26 -4.06 8.06
CA ALA A 124 3.07 -2.87 7.83
C ALA A 124 4.27 -3.16 6.91
N THR A 125 4.59 -2.22 6.05
CA THR A 125 5.75 -2.27 5.14
C THR A 125 6.57 -1.00 5.22
N GLY A 126 7.89 -1.11 5.04
CA GLY A 126 8.86 -0.03 5.20
C GLY A 126 8.92 0.92 3.99
N HIS A 127 7.79 1.28 3.39
CA HIS A 127 7.78 2.26 2.31
C HIS A 127 7.98 3.67 2.85
N THR A 128 8.84 4.45 2.17
CA THR A 128 9.25 5.80 2.53
C THR A 128 8.66 6.85 1.59
N ALA A 129 8.91 8.13 1.86
CA ALA A 129 8.57 9.24 0.95
C ALA A 129 9.26 9.10 -0.42
N ASP A 130 10.46 8.50 -0.44
CA ASP A 130 11.16 8.20 -1.70
C ASP A 130 10.40 7.17 -2.53
N ASP A 131 9.89 6.09 -1.91
CA ASP A 131 9.05 5.09 -2.59
C ASP A 131 7.72 5.68 -3.05
N GLN A 132 7.15 6.61 -2.28
CA GLN A 132 5.95 7.34 -2.66
C GLN A 132 6.18 8.14 -3.93
N ALA A 133 7.25 8.93 -3.99
CA ALA A 133 7.61 9.74 -5.15
C ALA A 133 7.91 8.87 -6.39
N GLU A 134 8.65 7.77 -6.21
CA GLU A 134 8.89 6.77 -7.28
C GLU A 134 7.56 6.23 -7.83
N THR A 135 6.61 5.91 -6.95
CA THR A 135 5.30 5.38 -7.33
C THR A 135 4.47 6.42 -8.08
N VAL A 136 4.47 7.68 -7.64
CA VAL A 136 3.79 8.79 -8.34
C VAL A 136 4.30 8.92 -9.77
N LEU A 137 5.63 9.01 -9.96
CA LEU A 137 6.22 9.15 -11.29
C LEU A 137 5.97 7.92 -12.17
N ALA A 138 6.12 6.71 -11.62
CA ALA A 138 5.84 5.49 -12.35
C ALA A 138 4.37 5.40 -12.80
N ASN A 139 3.43 5.83 -11.95
CA ASN A 139 2.01 5.87 -12.27
C ASN A 139 1.67 6.97 -13.28
N LEU A 140 2.32 8.13 -13.18
CA LEU A 140 2.19 9.21 -14.18
C LEU A 140 2.59 8.73 -15.56
N LEU A 141 3.73 8.05 -15.69
CA LEU A 141 4.20 7.46 -16.95
C LEU A 141 3.25 6.41 -17.53
N ARG A 142 2.44 5.74 -16.69
CA ARG A 142 1.40 4.81 -17.13
C ARG A 142 0.07 5.47 -17.46
N GLY A 143 -0.04 6.80 -17.35
CA GLY A 143 -1.28 7.54 -17.58
C GLY A 143 -2.31 7.38 -16.47
N ALA A 144 -1.89 7.16 -15.24
CA ALA A 144 -2.80 7.02 -14.11
C ALA A 144 -3.56 8.33 -13.81
N GLY A 145 -4.84 8.21 -13.47
CA GLY A 145 -5.65 9.31 -12.93
C GLY A 145 -5.40 9.55 -11.44
N VAL A 146 -6.27 10.37 -10.82
CA VAL A 146 -6.13 10.83 -9.43
C VAL A 146 -5.84 9.71 -8.44
N ASN A 147 -6.59 8.59 -8.47
CA ASN A 147 -6.37 7.46 -7.55
C ASN A 147 -4.99 6.83 -7.69
N GLY A 148 -4.48 6.70 -8.92
CA GLY A 148 -3.15 6.17 -9.15
C GLY A 148 -2.05 7.15 -8.73
N LEU A 149 -2.25 8.47 -8.94
CA LEU A 149 -1.31 9.50 -8.53
C LEU A 149 -1.33 9.76 -7.02
N ALA A 150 -2.43 9.44 -6.33
CA ALA A 150 -2.50 9.39 -4.87
C ALA A 150 -1.56 8.32 -4.27
N ALA A 151 -1.13 7.36 -5.09
CA ALA A 151 -0.16 6.31 -4.78
C ALA A 151 -0.50 5.54 -3.47
N MET A 152 0.42 5.47 -2.51
CA MET A 152 0.18 4.78 -1.24
C MET A 152 -0.51 5.71 -0.22
N ARG A 153 -1.30 5.14 0.68
CA ARG A 153 -1.94 5.87 1.78
C ARG A 153 -1.07 5.77 3.04
N ALA A 154 -0.80 6.92 3.67
CA ALA A 154 -0.18 6.95 4.98
C ALA A 154 -1.12 6.32 6.03
N GLY A 155 -0.57 5.49 6.89
CA GLY A 155 -1.33 4.77 7.91
C GLY A 155 -0.60 3.54 8.41
N PRO A 156 -1.24 2.69 9.22
CA PRO A 156 -0.59 1.53 9.83
C PRO A 156 0.05 0.55 8.84
N ALA A 157 -0.46 0.43 7.61
CA ALA A 157 0.14 -0.41 6.57
C ALA A 157 1.41 0.20 5.94
N HIS A 158 1.52 1.53 5.95
CA HIS A 158 2.68 2.28 5.45
C HIS A 158 3.09 3.37 6.43
N PRO A 159 3.57 3.00 7.63
CA PRO A 159 3.78 3.96 8.72
C PRO A 159 4.95 4.92 8.48
N LEU A 160 5.87 4.59 7.57
CA LEU A 160 7.09 5.38 7.32
C LEU A 160 6.98 6.31 6.09
N LEU A 161 5.81 6.52 5.51
CA LEU A 161 5.65 7.30 4.27
C LEU A 161 6.06 8.78 4.40
N ASP A 162 6.13 9.31 5.62
CA ASP A 162 6.60 10.68 5.89
C ASP A 162 8.12 10.74 6.19
N LEU A 163 8.82 9.59 6.19
CA LEU A 163 10.27 9.51 6.37
C LEU A 163 10.99 9.38 5.02
N ARG A 164 12.23 9.93 4.99
CA ARG A 164 13.14 9.77 3.85
C ARG A 164 13.96 8.48 3.99
N ARG A 165 14.35 7.89 2.87
CA ARG A 165 15.27 6.73 2.84
C ARG A 165 16.60 7.04 3.53
N SER A 166 17.13 8.25 3.41
CA SER A 166 18.34 8.67 4.11
C SER A 166 18.20 8.64 5.64
N GLU A 167 16.98 8.83 6.15
CA GLU A 167 16.70 8.79 7.59
C GLU A 167 16.62 7.32 8.07
N THR A 168 16.00 6.42 7.32
CA THR A 168 15.96 4.99 7.63
C THR A 168 17.35 4.37 7.59
N GLU A 169 18.17 4.72 6.59
CA GLU A 169 19.58 4.34 6.53
C GLU A 169 20.38 4.92 7.70
N GLY A 170 20.14 6.18 8.06
CA GLY A 170 20.74 6.84 9.23
C GLY A 170 20.40 6.10 10.52
N LEU A 171 19.15 5.67 10.67
CA LEU A 171 18.69 4.87 11.80
C LEU A 171 19.41 3.51 11.87
N CYS A 172 19.55 2.81 10.75
CA CYS A 172 20.28 1.54 10.69
C CYS A 172 21.74 1.72 11.12
N ARG A 173 22.43 2.75 10.62
CA ARG A 173 23.82 3.06 11.04
C ARG A 173 23.90 3.36 12.53
N ARG A 174 22.97 4.13 13.07
CA ARG A 174 22.93 4.51 14.49
C ARG A 174 22.80 3.30 15.41
N PHE A 175 21.99 2.32 15.02
CA PHE A 175 21.82 1.08 15.78
C PHE A 175 22.82 -0.02 15.39
N GLY A 176 23.81 0.26 14.54
CA GLY A 176 24.78 -0.75 14.10
C GLY A 176 24.10 -1.96 13.44
N LEU A 177 23.01 -1.72 12.71
CA LEU A 177 22.39 -2.74 11.85
C LEU A 177 23.15 -2.80 10.53
N ASP A 178 23.30 -4.01 9.99
CA ASP A 178 23.93 -4.26 8.70
C ASP A 178 22.84 -4.73 7.69
N PRO A 179 22.27 -3.81 6.92
CA PRO A 179 21.20 -4.16 6.01
C PRO A 179 21.69 -4.98 4.82
N VAL A 180 20.86 -5.95 4.42
CA VAL A 180 21.07 -6.73 3.20
C VAL A 180 21.04 -5.80 1.99
N ARG A 181 22.04 -5.94 1.11
CA ARG A 181 22.11 -5.26 -0.18
C ARG A 181 21.66 -6.22 -1.27
N ASP A 182 20.49 -5.96 -1.84
CA ASP A 182 19.99 -6.74 -2.97
C ASP A 182 20.53 -6.18 -4.29
N PRO A 183 21.33 -6.96 -5.05
CA PRO A 183 21.85 -6.53 -6.35
C PRO A 183 20.77 -6.15 -7.37
N SER A 184 19.56 -6.74 -7.26
CA SER A 184 18.45 -6.43 -8.16
C SER A 184 17.93 -4.99 -8.05
N ASN A 185 18.26 -4.28 -6.96
CA ASN A 185 17.89 -2.86 -6.78
C ASN A 185 18.57 -1.92 -7.80
N GLY A 186 19.62 -2.38 -8.47
CA GLY A 186 20.32 -1.64 -9.53
C GLY A 186 19.90 -2.02 -10.95
N ASP A 187 19.02 -3.00 -11.14
CA ASP A 187 18.68 -3.53 -12.47
C ASP A 187 17.78 -2.56 -13.25
N SER A 188 18.34 -1.95 -14.29
CA SER A 188 17.64 -0.97 -15.17
C SER A 188 16.52 -1.57 -16.03
N ARG A 189 16.37 -2.90 -16.07
CA ARG A 189 15.21 -3.53 -16.74
C ARG A 189 13.90 -3.19 -16.05
N PHE A 190 13.93 -2.84 -14.78
CA PHE A 190 12.74 -2.48 -14.01
C PHE A 190 12.47 -0.97 -14.09
N VAL A 191 11.25 -0.61 -14.51
CA VAL A 191 10.81 0.80 -14.63
C VAL A 191 11.03 1.56 -13.32
N ARG A 192 10.79 0.93 -12.17
CA ARG A 192 10.96 1.56 -10.87
C ARG A 192 12.41 1.94 -10.59
N ASN A 193 13.37 1.08 -10.96
CA ASN A 193 14.80 1.37 -10.80
C ASN A 193 15.23 2.51 -11.73
N ARG A 194 14.72 2.57 -12.96
CA ARG A 194 14.95 3.70 -13.87
C ARG A 194 14.36 5.00 -13.32
N VAL A 195 13.15 4.96 -12.79
CA VAL A 195 12.55 6.13 -12.12
C VAL A 195 13.45 6.61 -10.98
N ARG A 196 13.95 5.70 -10.14
CA ARG A 196 14.82 6.01 -8.99
C ARG A 196 16.16 6.61 -9.42
N HIS A 197 16.83 5.99 -10.39
CA HIS A 197 18.23 6.28 -10.69
C HIS A 197 18.42 7.25 -11.85
N GLU A 198 17.40 7.41 -12.71
CA GLU A 198 17.49 8.28 -13.90
C GLU A 198 16.49 9.46 -13.78
N LEU A 199 15.19 9.19 -13.66
CA LEU A 199 14.15 10.21 -13.76
C LEU A 199 14.09 11.13 -12.53
N MET A 200 14.16 10.57 -11.31
CA MET A 200 14.07 11.35 -10.08
C MET A 200 15.23 12.34 -9.93
N PRO A 201 16.50 11.94 -10.18
CA PRO A 201 17.62 12.88 -10.21
C PRO A 201 17.44 13.97 -11.28
N LEU A 202 17.01 13.61 -12.51
CA LEU A 202 16.74 14.57 -13.57
C LEU A 202 15.64 15.57 -13.19
N CYS A 203 14.55 15.10 -12.59
CA CYS A 203 13.49 15.99 -12.11
C CYS A 203 14.01 16.97 -11.05
N SER A 204 14.87 16.51 -10.14
CA SER A 204 15.45 17.35 -9.10
C SER A 204 16.44 18.37 -9.66
N ASP A 205 17.24 17.97 -10.66
CA ASP A 205 18.15 18.86 -11.39
C ASP A 205 17.39 19.98 -12.12
N ILE A 206 16.38 19.63 -12.91
CA ILE A 206 15.53 20.59 -13.64
C ILE A 206 14.81 21.53 -12.68
N ALA A 207 14.31 21.02 -11.54
CA ALA A 207 13.60 21.81 -10.56
C ALA A 207 14.53 22.67 -9.67
N GLY A 208 15.85 22.47 -9.71
CA GLY A 208 16.84 23.10 -8.84
C GLY A 208 16.66 22.77 -7.36
N ARG A 209 15.97 21.67 -7.03
CA ARG A 209 15.66 21.24 -5.65
C ARG A 209 15.23 19.77 -5.59
N ASP A 210 15.28 19.20 -4.38
CA ASP A 210 14.74 17.86 -4.14
C ASP A 210 13.23 17.80 -4.40
N VAL A 211 12.80 16.97 -5.37
CA VAL A 211 11.38 16.82 -5.76
C VAL A 211 10.65 15.77 -4.92
N VAL A 212 11.34 14.92 -4.17
CA VAL A 212 10.71 13.85 -3.38
C VAL A 212 9.67 14.39 -2.40
N PRO A 213 9.98 15.39 -1.55
CA PRO A 213 8.98 15.94 -0.62
C PRO A 213 7.79 16.59 -1.33
N LEU A 214 8.01 17.14 -2.53
CA LEU A 214 6.94 17.76 -3.33
C LEU A 214 5.98 16.71 -3.88
N LEU A 215 6.50 15.64 -4.47
CA LEU A 215 5.72 14.54 -5.01
C LEU A 215 4.95 13.78 -3.91
N ALA A 216 5.60 13.54 -2.76
CA ALA A 216 4.93 12.91 -1.62
C ALA A 216 3.77 13.77 -1.08
N ARG A 217 3.97 15.09 -0.97
CA ARG A 217 2.90 16.03 -0.57
C ARG A 217 1.77 16.07 -1.60
N GLN A 218 2.07 16.11 -2.89
CA GLN A 218 1.04 16.08 -3.93
C GLN A 218 0.22 14.78 -3.86
N ALA A 219 0.87 13.63 -3.66
CA ALA A 219 0.18 12.37 -3.48
C ALA A 219 -0.79 12.42 -2.29
N ALA A 220 -0.40 13.02 -1.16
CA ALA A 220 -1.26 13.17 0.01
C ALA A 220 -2.48 14.06 -0.27
N VAL A 221 -2.31 15.17 -1.01
CA VAL A 221 -3.43 16.03 -1.41
C VAL A 221 -4.39 15.27 -2.34
N LEU A 222 -3.84 14.64 -3.40
CA LEU A 222 -4.64 13.83 -4.33
C LEU A 222 -5.34 12.66 -3.63
N ALA A 223 -4.77 12.15 -2.54
CA ALA A 223 -5.39 11.14 -1.71
C ALA A 223 -6.69 11.63 -1.08
N GLY A 224 -6.69 12.83 -0.49
CA GLY A 224 -7.89 13.44 0.07
C GLY A 224 -8.97 13.71 -0.98
N ASP A 225 -8.58 14.24 -2.15
CA ASP A 225 -9.49 14.46 -3.27
C ASP A 225 -10.09 13.13 -3.78
N ALA A 226 -9.27 12.08 -3.87
CA ALA A 226 -9.73 10.77 -4.28
C ALA A 226 -10.75 10.19 -3.27
N ASP A 227 -10.48 10.29 -1.97
CA ASP A 227 -11.36 9.77 -0.92
C ASP A 227 -12.71 10.48 -0.91
N LEU A 228 -12.73 11.81 -1.09
CA LEU A 228 -13.95 12.58 -1.23
C LEU A 228 -14.77 12.12 -2.44
N LEU A 229 -14.14 12.01 -3.60
CA LEU A 229 -14.79 11.59 -4.83
C LEU A 229 -15.29 10.14 -4.77
N ASP A 230 -14.55 9.24 -4.13
CA ASP A 230 -14.97 7.85 -3.92
C ASP A 230 -16.13 7.78 -2.93
N GLY A 231 -16.14 8.61 -1.87
CA GLY A 231 -17.27 8.75 -0.96
C GLY A 231 -18.53 9.24 -1.66
N LEU A 232 -18.42 10.26 -2.52
CA LEU A 232 -19.55 10.75 -3.33
C LEU A 232 -20.02 9.69 -4.34
N ALA A 233 -19.13 8.95 -4.95
CA ALA A 233 -19.47 7.90 -5.90
C ALA A 233 -20.19 6.71 -5.25
N ALA A 234 -19.89 6.41 -3.99
CA ALA A 234 -20.57 5.36 -3.23
C ALA A 234 -22.05 5.69 -2.91
N LEU A 235 -22.43 6.96 -3.00
CA LEU A 235 -23.84 7.40 -2.82
C LEU A 235 -24.67 7.26 -4.11
N VAL A 236 -24.02 7.03 -5.26
CA VAL A 236 -24.71 6.86 -6.55
C VAL A 236 -24.90 5.38 -6.82
N ASP A 237 -26.14 4.94 -6.94
CA ASP A 237 -26.48 3.58 -7.38
C ASP A 237 -26.02 3.37 -8.83
N PRO A 238 -25.00 2.51 -9.08
CA PRO A 238 -24.47 2.29 -10.43
C PRO A 238 -25.45 1.60 -11.38
N GLU A 239 -26.53 1.05 -10.86
CA GLU A 239 -27.61 0.46 -11.66
C GLU A 239 -28.72 1.45 -11.97
N ASP A 240 -28.82 2.61 -11.30
CA ASP A 240 -29.77 3.66 -11.65
C ASP A 240 -29.24 4.52 -12.81
N ALA A 241 -29.72 4.23 -14.02
CA ALA A 241 -29.31 4.94 -15.23
C ALA A 241 -29.61 6.44 -15.17
N ARG A 242 -30.69 6.86 -14.48
CA ARG A 242 -31.05 8.27 -14.35
C ARG A 242 -30.13 8.98 -13.37
N GLY A 243 -29.89 8.37 -12.21
CA GLY A 243 -28.97 8.88 -11.21
C GLY A 243 -27.54 9.05 -11.77
N LEU A 244 -27.04 8.03 -12.50
CA LEU A 244 -25.74 8.10 -13.17
C LEU A 244 -25.67 9.21 -14.23
N ALA A 245 -26.74 9.39 -15.03
CA ALA A 245 -26.78 10.41 -16.08
C ALA A 245 -26.80 11.82 -15.50
N ALA A 246 -27.40 12.01 -14.33
CA ALA A 246 -27.52 13.30 -13.62
C ALA A 246 -26.26 13.62 -12.75
N ALA A 247 -25.51 12.61 -12.34
CA ALA A 247 -24.34 12.81 -11.49
C ALA A 247 -23.21 13.53 -12.22
N PRO A 248 -22.37 14.31 -11.51
CA PRO A 248 -21.15 14.89 -12.07
C PRO A 248 -20.29 13.80 -12.72
N ALA A 249 -19.67 14.08 -13.85
CA ALA A 249 -18.96 13.07 -14.66
C ALA A 249 -17.87 12.32 -13.88
N ALA A 250 -17.14 13.01 -12.99
CA ALA A 250 -16.12 12.39 -12.15
C ALA A 250 -16.71 11.36 -11.17
N VAL A 251 -17.87 11.65 -10.60
CA VAL A 251 -18.59 10.78 -9.65
C VAL A 251 -19.19 9.59 -10.39
N ALA A 252 -19.88 9.83 -11.51
CA ALA A 252 -20.48 8.76 -12.34
C ALA A 252 -19.43 7.75 -12.85
N ARG A 253 -18.26 8.25 -13.31
CA ARG A 253 -17.13 7.40 -13.74
C ARG A 253 -16.64 6.50 -12.62
N ARG A 254 -16.51 7.03 -11.40
CA ARG A 254 -16.04 6.28 -10.23
C ARG A 254 -17.05 5.23 -9.80
N SER A 255 -18.34 5.58 -9.73
CA SER A 255 -19.42 4.66 -9.39
C SER A 255 -19.46 3.47 -10.37
N VAL A 256 -19.48 3.75 -11.68
CA VAL A 256 -19.43 2.70 -12.72
C VAL A 256 -18.13 1.87 -12.62
N ARG A 257 -16.99 2.52 -12.41
CA ARG A 257 -15.69 1.83 -12.29
C ARG A 257 -15.67 0.87 -11.11
N ALA A 258 -16.14 1.33 -9.93
CA ALA A 258 -16.24 0.49 -8.73
C ALA A 258 -17.16 -0.72 -8.95
N TRP A 259 -18.34 -0.48 -9.54
CA TRP A 259 -19.30 -1.52 -9.87
C TRP A 259 -18.73 -2.58 -10.81
N LEU A 260 -18.06 -2.17 -11.90
CA LEU A 260 -17.47 -3.10 -12.86
C LEU A 260 -16.22 -3.82 -12.32
N THR A 261 -15.46 -3.20 -11.40
CA THR A 261 -14.32 -3.85 -10.75
C THR A 261 -14.78 -5.01 -9.88
N GLY A 262 -15.87 -4.84 -9.12
CA GLY A 262 -16.35 -5.84 -8.17
C GLY A 262 -15.20 -6.36 -7.30
N GLU A 263 -15.07 -7.69 -7.22
CA GLU A 263 -13.94 -8.36 -6.54
C GLU A 263 -12.74 -8.65 -7.48
N GLY A 264 -12.77 -8.12 -8.71
CA GLY A 264 -11.72 -8.36 -9.70
C GLY A 264 -10.42 -7.61 -9.38
N PRO A 265 -9.25 -8.16 -9.77
CA PRO A 265 -7.94 -7.59 -9.42
C PRO A 265 -7.61 -6.30 -10.19
N HIS A 266 -8.30 -6.03 -11.29
CA HIS A 266 -7.98 -4.90 -12.16
C HIS A 266 -9.21 -4.05 -12.46
N PRO A 267 -9.14 -2.72 -12.26
CA PRO A 267 -10.21 -1.83 -12.64
C PRO A 267 -10.36 -1.78 -14.17
N PRO A 268 -11.59 -1.58 -14.68
CA PRO A 268 -11.84 -1.46 -16.11
C PRO A 268 -11.14 -0.23 -16.69
N PRO A 269 -10.75 -0.27 -17.97
CA PRO A 269 -10.19 0.89 -18.67
C PRO A 269 -11.24 1.98 -18.84
N LEU A 270 -10.79 3.22 -18.99
CA LEU A 270 -11.67 4.39 -19.03
C LEU A 270 -12.70 4.32 -20.17
N ASP A 271 -12.31 3.84 -21.32
CA ASP A 271 -13.19 3.69 -22.49
C ASP A 271 -14.38 2.74 -22.23
N ALA A 272 -14.16 1.67 -21.45
CA ALA A 272 -15.24 0.78 -21.03
C ALA A 272 -16.21 1.48 -20.07
N VAL A 273 -15.70 2.27 -19.14
CA VAL A 273 -16.52 3.09 -18.22
C VAL A 273 -17.35 4.11 -19.01
N GLU A 274 -16.74 4.82 -19.96
CA GLU A 274 -17.46 5.79 -20.80
C GLU A 274 -18.55 5.12 -21.64
N ARG A 275 -18.30 3.94 -22.23
CA ARG A 275 -19.33 3.20 -22.96
C ARG A 275 -20.53 2.83 -22.08
N VAL A 276 -20.31 2.48 -20.81
CA VAL A 276 -21.39 2.20 -19.87
C VAL A 276 -22.18 3.48 -19.55
N LEU A 277 -21.50 4.62 -19.38
CA LEU A 277 -22.18 5.90 -19.19
C LEU A 277 -23.01 6.32 -20.41
N GLU A 278 -22.59 5.98 -21.63
CA GLU A 278 -23.40 6.17 -22.84
C GLU A 278 -24.68 5.30 -22.84
N VAL A 279 -24.61 4.08 -22.27
CA VAL A 279 -25.80 3.23 -22.05
C VAL A 279 -26.72 3.88 -21.00
N ALA A 280 -26.16 4.38 -19.89
CA ALA A 280 -26.93 5.10 -18.86
C ALA A 280 -27.66 6.32 -19.42
N ARG A 281 -27.02 7.09 -20.31
CA ARG A 281 -27.60 8.26 -20.99
C ARG A 281 -28.62 7.92 -22.10
N GLY A 282 -28.80 6.63 -22.43
CA GLY A 282 -29.70 6.17 -23.50
C GLY A 282 -29.15 6.36 -24.91
N ARG A 283 -27.88 6.70 -25.07
CA ARG A 283 -27.22 6.82 -26.40
C ARG A 283 -26.86 5.46 -27.01
N ARG A 284 -26.80 4.42 -26.16
CA ARG A 284 -26.61 3.02 -26.55
C ARG A 284 -27.59 2.15 -25.76
N ARG A 285 -28.02 1.02 -26.35
CA ARG A 285 -28.87 0.04 -25.66
C ARG A 285 -28.07 -0.85 -24.72
N ALA A 286 -26.84 -1.19 -25.12
CA ALA A 286 -25.95 -2.05 -24.36
C ALA A 286 -24.49 -1.89 -24.83
N THR A 287 -23.54 -2.37 -24.01
CA THR A 287 -22.10 -2.43 -24.34
C THR A 287 -21.44 -3.64 -23.70
N GLU A 288 -20.41 -4.15 -24.31
CA GLU A 288 -19.52 -5.14 -23.71
C GLU A 288 -18.50 -4.45 -22.78
N VAL A 289 -18.16 -5.14 -21.69
CA VAL A 289 -17.16 -4.72 -20.71
C VAL A 289 -16.07 -5.78 -20.58
N PRO A 290 -14.90 -5.46 -20.01
CA PRO A 290 -13.82 -6.43 -19.80
C PRO A 290 -14.31 -7.68 -19.06
N GLY A 291 -13.81 -8.84 -19.48
CA GLY A 291 -14.26 -10.14 -18.95
C GLY A 291 -15.38 -10.80 -19.78
N GLY A 292 -15.85 -10.14 -20.85
CA GLY A 292 -16.86 -10.68 -21.75
C GLY A 292 -18.30 -10.48 -21.28
N ASP A 293 -18.50 -9.79 -20.16
CA ASP A 293 -19.83 -9.43 -19.67
C ASP A 293 -20.42 -8.27 -20.47
N ARG A 294 -21.75 -8.12 -20.39
CA ARG A 294 -22.49 -7.07 -21.12
C ARG A 294 -23.31 -6.23 -20.17
N VAL A 295 -23.17 -4.91 -20.25
CA VAL A 295 -24.06 -3.97 -19.57
C VAL A 295 -25.19 -3.58 -20.50
N ALA A 296 -26.45 -3.76 -20.07
CA ALA A 296 -27.64 -3.40 -20.80
C ALA A 296 -28.55 -2.50 -19.94
N ARG A 297 -29.36 -1.66 -20.62
CA ARG A 297 -30.37 -0.80 -19.95
C ARG A 297 -31.78 -1.31 -20.25
N SER A 298 -32.56 -1.53 -19.19
CA SER A 298 -33.99 -1.86 -19.26
C SER A 298 -34.74 -1.12 -18.15
N ALA A 299 -35.89 -0.54 -18.47
CA ALA A 299 -36.77 0.17 -17.52
C ALA A 299 -36.02 1.18 -16.61
N GLY A 300 -35.02 1.88 -17.15
CA GLY A 300 -34.25 2.88 -16.40
C GLY A 300 -33.14 2.30 -15.51
N ARG A 301 -32.97 0.98 -15.50
CA ARG A 301 -31.88 0.31 -14.75
C ARG A 301 -30.83 -0.28 -15.70
N LEU A 302 -29.59 -0.25 -15.21
CA LEU A 302 -28.47 -1.00 -15.80
C LEU A 302 -28.39 -2.38 -15.17
N SER A 303 -28.04 -3.38 -15.97
CA SER A 303 -27.77 -4.73 -15.49
C SER A 303 -26.51 -5.27 -16.14
N LEU A 304 -25.70 -6.01 -15.36
CA LEU A 304 -24.55 -6.74 -15.84
C LEU A 304 -25.01 -8.16 -16.18
N VAL A 305 -24.96 -8.52 -17.45
CA VAL A 305 -25.34 -9.84 -17.96
C VAL A 305 -24.08 -10.60 -18.34
N PRO A 306 -23.86 -11.81 -17.78
CA PRO A 306 -22.73 -12.64 -18.15
C PRO A 306 -22.68 -12.91 -19.64
N GLY A 307 -21.51 -12.72 -20.25
CA GLY A 307 -21.28 -13.03 -21.64
C GLY A 307 -21.13 -14.54 -21.88
N PRO A 308 -21.21 -15.03 -23.14
CA PRO A 308 -21.14 -16.45 -23.48
C PRO A 308 -19.80 -17.13 -23.13
N GLY A 309 -18.78 -16.37 -22.71
CA GLY A 309 -17.46 -16.83 -22.28
C GLY A 309 -17.10 -16.51 -20.82
N ALA A 310 -18.02 -15.95 -20.05
CA ALA A 310 -17.75 -15.60 -18.66
C ALA A 310 -17.58 -16.87 -17.81
N HIS A 311 -16.38 -17.13 -17.32
CA HIS A 311 -16.18 -18.09 -16.26
C HIS A 311 -17.07 -17.70 -15.08
N ARG A 312 -17.95 -18.60 -14.64
CA ARG A 312 -18.87 -18.40 -13.52
C ARG A 312 -18.09 -17.81 -12.32
N ARG A 313 -18.34 -16.54 -12.01
CA ARG A 313 -18.01 -15.98 -10.72
C ARG A 313 -18.89 -16.70 -9.70
N THR A 314 -18.33 -17.68 -9.01
CA THR A 314 -18.99 -18.33 -7.87
C THR A 314 -18.91 -17.36 -6.70
N GLY A 315 -19.81 -16.39 -6.69
CA GLY A 315 -20.09 -15.55 -5.52
C GLY A 315 -21.33 -16.11 -4.84
N THR A 316 -21.16 -16.69 -3.68
CA THR A 316 -22.23 -16.93 -2.73
C THR A 316 -22.95 -15.61 -2.46
N ALA A 317 -24.23 -15.58 -2.80
CA ALA A 317 -25.14 -14.50 -2.41
C ALA A 317 -25.20 -14.48 -0.86
N GLY A 318 -24.35 -13.67 -0.24
CA GLY A 318 -24.46 -13.29 1.14
C GLY A 318 -25.64 -12.35 1.28
N SER A 319 -26.71 -12.80 1.96
CA SER A 319 -27.81 -11.94 2.36
C SER A 319 -27.28 -10.70 3.08
N PRO A 320 -27.84 -9.51 2.84
CA PRO A 320 -27.41 -8.30 3.54
C PRO A 320 -27.65 -8.47 5.06
N PRO A 321 -26.74 -7.98 5.91
CA PRO A 321 -26.93 -8.05 7.34
C PRO A 321 -28.20 -7.26 7.73
N ALA A 322 -29.06 -7.91 8.52
CA ALA A 322 -30.28 -7.33 9.05
C ALA A 322 -29.95 -6.04 9.81
N ARG A 323 -30.56 -4.93 9.42
CA ARG A 323 -30.48 -3.65 10.13
C ARG A 323 -31.11 -3.83 11.52
N THR A 324 -30.31 -3.77 12.56
CA THR A 324 -30.77 -3.66 13.93
C THR A 324 -31.42 -2.26 14.10
N PRO A 325 -32.67 -2.16 14.56
CA PRO A 325 -33.28 -0.85 14.77
C PRO A 325 -32.61 -0.14 15.96
N VAL A 326 -32.16 1.09 15.71
CA VAL A 326 -31.68 2.01 16.74
C VAL A 326 -32.87 2.35 17.65
N GLN A 327 -32.82 1.88 18.91
CA GLN A 327 -33.77 2.30 19.93
C GLN A 327 -33.49 3.74 20.33
N SER A 328 -34.46 4.63 20.12
CA SER A 328 -34.48 5.98 20.66
C SER A 328 -34.53 5.94 22.20
N PRO A 329 -33.79 6.76 22.91
CA PRO A 329 -33.97 6.91 24.36
C PRO A 329 -35.27 7.66 24.64
N ARG A 330 -36.27 6.95 25.20
CA ARG A 330 -37.46 7.57 25.75
C ARG A 330 -37.14 8.21 27.11
N ASP A 331 -37.48 9.47 27.21
CA ASP A 331 -37.59 10.27 28.42
C ASP A 331 -38.06 9.46 29.66
N ARG A 332 -37.26 9.49 30.71
CA ARG A 332 -37.73 9.29 32.06
C ARG A 332 -37.84 10.65 32.75
N ARG A 333 -39.00 11.26 32.64
CA ARG A 333 -39.48 12.24 33.63
C ARG A 333 -40.60 11.56 34.45
N GLY A 334 -40.54 11.73 35.73
CA GLY A 334 -41.71 11.67 36.60
C GLY A 334 -41.75 10.51 37.62
N GLY A 335 -41.60 10.84 38.87
CA GLY A 335 -41.92 10.01 40.06
C GLY A 335 -40.94 10.24 41.18
#